data_8930a49229117ecfd3da8f08b744a1d3
#
_entry.id   8930a49229117ecfd3da8f08b744a1d3
#
_cell.length_a   1.000
_cell.length_b   1.000
_cell.length_c   1.000
_cell.angle_alpha   90.00
_cell.angle_beta   90.00
_cell.angle_gamma   90.00
#
_symmetry.space_group_name_H-M   'P 1'
#
loop_
_entity.id
_entity.type
_entity.pdbx_description
1 polymer ?
#
loop_
_entity_poly.entity_id
_entity_poly.type
_entity_poly.pdbx_seq_one_letter_code
_entity_poly.pdbx_strand_id
1 'polypeptide(L)'
;MTITALLCCHESEPPSGYDSVIRQITQDWPQLLQQGEFHNIDVFTEGEADSLSFEYQEPATGFRALITCSIAREPFGQTEELLPQSPLWPAAEPFNHQHAMHVIVTIDDVTHLSAANAADGPTAGNTPRLAVLLSQMLVSIGALFRSAFAMMWFGADHLVPMDLFTTMAKQVLPHPMTEVWVLLTGDSDGKTAIGYTQGMTEFNIPEVEVVHGAPDINAALSALQEATTVLLFAGGVNIPISHTADGVAVETPEFRYGFEYCPTVFGDSQMVLRLTEISPV
;
A
#
# COMPACT_ATOMS: atom_id res chain seq x y z
N MET A 1 0.33 13.96 1.83
CA MET A 1 0.41 12.56 2.27
C MET A 1 1.21 11.79 1.25
N THR A 2 2.12 10.95 1.69
CA THR A 2 3.09 10.26 0.83
C THR A 2 3.00 8.77 1.06
N ILE A 3 3.00 7.97 -0.01
CA ILE A 3 3.14 6.51 0.03
C ILE A 3 4.33 6.13 -0.84
N THR A 4 5.12 5.18 -0.37
CA THR A 4 6.36 4.77 -1.03
C THR A 4 6.45 3.25 -1.15
N ALA A 5 6.95 2.79 -2.29
CA ALA A 5 7.33 1.40 -2.53
C ALA A 5 8.61 1.32 -3.34
N LEU A 6 9.20 0.15 -3.41
CA LEU A 6 10.49 -0.09 -4.02
C LEU A 6 10.41 -1.30 -4.95
N LEU A 7 11.07 -1.22 -6.10
CA LEU A 7 11.32 -2.36 -7.00
C LEU A 7 12.77 -2.80 -6.86
N CYS A 8 12.99 -4.09 -6.66
CA CYS A 8 14.34 -4.70 -6.66
C CYS A 8 14.64 -5.28 -8.04
N CYS A 9 15.81 -4.96 -8.59
CA CYS A 9 16.26 -5.38 -9.91
C CYS A 9 17.57 -6.18 -9.81
N HIS A 10 17.68 -7.30 -10.53
CA HIS A 10 18.90 -8.12 -10.57
C HIS A 10 20.08 -7.40 -11.22
N GLU A 11 19.80 -6.58 -12.22
CA GLU A 11 20.80 -5.91 -13.03
C GLU A 11 20.60 -4.40 -13.00
N SER A 12 21.68 -3.65 -13.20
CA SER A 12 21.59 -2.21 -13.38
C SER A 12 21.11 -1.90 -14.79
N GLU A 13 19.94 -1.30 -14.89
CA GLU A 13 19.31 -0.89 -16.14
C GLU A 13 19.26 0.64 -16.26
N PRO A 14 19.25 1.20 -17.48
CA PRO A 14 19.09 2.63 -17.67
C PRO A 14 17.68 3.09 -17.26
N PRO A 15 17.52 4.35 -16.84
CA PRO A 15 16.22 4.91 -16.54
C PRO A 15 15.34 4.95 -17.78
N SER A 16 14.05 4.72 -17.59
CA SER A 16 13.05 4.92 -18.63
C SER A 16 12.60 6.37 -18.67
N GLY A 17 12.58 6.99 -19.84
CA GLY A 17 12.05 8.34 -20.01
C GLY A 17 10.53 8.40 -19.87
N TYR A 18 10.02 9.61 -19.60
CA TYR A 18 8.60 9.91 -19.40
C TYR A 18 7.68 9.25 -20.45
N ASP A 19 7.98 9.43 -21.75
CA ASP A 19 7.15 8.89 -22.84
C ASP A 19 7.02 7.36 -22.79
N SER A 20 8.09 6.67 -22.37
CA SER A 20 8.08 5.21 -22.24
C SER A 20 7.23 4.77 -21.05
N VAL A 21 7.32 5.48 -19.94
CA VAL A 21 6.51 5.23 -18.73
C VAL A 21 5.04 5.45 -19.05
N ILE A 22 4.67 6.58 -19.64
CA ILE A 22 3.26 6.88 -19.97
C ILE A 22 2.70 5.90 -21.00
N ARG A 23 3.49 5.49 -21.99
CA ARG A 23 3.08 4.47 -22.95
C ARG A 23 2.78 3.13 -22.26
N GLN A 24 3.62 2.72 -21.33
CA GLN A 24 3.43 1.47 -20.59
C GLN A 24 2.19 1.57 -19.68
N ILE A 25 2.01 2.67 -18.95
CA ILE A 25 0.82 2.92 -18.13
C ILE A 25 -0.44 2.87 -18.99
N THR A 26 -0.42 3.48 -20.17
CA THR A 26 -1.55 3.46 -21.11
C THR A 26 -1.91 2.05 -21.58
N GLN A 27 -0.89 1.23 -21.79
CA GLN A 27 -1.07 -0.17 -22.20
C GLN A 27 -1.65 -1.03 -21.07
N ASP A 28 -1.14 -0.87 -19.84
CA ASP A 28 -1.55 -1.67 -18.70
C ASP A 28 -2.88 -1.20 -18.09
N TRP A 29 -3.12 0.11 -18.07
CA TRP A 29 -4.24 0.76 -17.36
C TRP A 29 -4.94 1.83 -18.23
N PRO A 30 -5.56 1.46 -19.37
CA PRO A 30 -6.17 2.44 -20.28
C PRO A 30 -7.27 3.27 -19.61
N GLN A 31 -7.90 2.77 -18.55
CA GLN A 31 -8.92 3.48 -17.79
C GLN A 31 -8.37 4.74 -17.06
N LEU A 32 -7.08 4.78 -16.70
CA LEU A 32 -6.48 5.96 -16.07
C LEU A 32 -6.54 7.17 -17.00
N LEU A 33 -6.28 6.97 -18.30
CA LEU A 33 -6.38 8.07 -19.29
C LEU A 33 -7.82 8.50 -19.58
N GLN A 34 -8.82 7.66 -19.27
CA GLN A 34 -10.22 8.05 -19.37
C GLN A 34 -10.67 8.90 -18.17
N GLN A 35 -10.01 8.73 -17.03
CA GLN A 35 -10.32 9.41 -15.78
C GLN A 35 -9.49 10.67 -15.58
N GLY A 36 -8.25 10.70 -16.09
CA GLY A 36 -7.30 11.77 -15.84
C GLY A 36 -6.21 11.92 -16.90
N GLU A 37 -5.31 12.82 -16.63
CA GLU A 37 -4.20 13.20 -17.50
C GLU A 37 -2.87 13.12 -16.76
N PHE A 38 -1.80 12.76 -17.48
CA PHE A 38 -0.44 12.77 -16.98
C PHE A 38 0.31 13.99 -17.52
N HIS A 39 0.99 14.71 -16.65
CA HIS A 39 1.79 15.88 -17.00
C HIS A 39 3.23 15.66 -16.59
N ASN A 40 4.17 15.83 -17.52
CA ASN A 40 5.59 15.81 -17.20
C ASN A 40 5.92 17.03 -16.31
N ILE A 41 6.58 16.80 -15.20
CA ILE A 41 7.10 17.85 -14.35
C ILE A 41 8.61 17.79 -14.46
N ASP A 42 9.20 18.72 -15.23
CA ASP A 42 10.63 18.94 -15.26
C ASP A 42 11.07 19.54 -13.91
N VAL A 43 11.15 18.71 -12.90
CA VAL A 43 11.86 19.10 -11.67
C VAL A 43 13.34 19.00 -11.98
N PHE A 44 13.94 20.12 -12.39
CA PHE A 44 15.39 20.24 -12.51
C PHE A 44 16.00 20.12 -11.11
N THR A 45 16.25 18.91 -10.66
CA THR A 45 17.23 18.65 -9.61
C THR A 45 18.59 18.57 -10.31
N GLU A 46 19.36 19.66 -10.24
CA GLU A 46 20.76 19.65 -10.67
C GLU A 46 21.47 18.50 -9.94
N GLY A 47 21.81 17.44 -10.68
CA GLY A 47 22.64 16.34 -10.21
C GLY A 47 22.00 14.95 -10.15
N GLU A 48 20.68 14.78 -10.30
CA GLU A 48 20.02 13.47 -10.28
C GLU A 48 19.61 13.03 -11.70
N ALA A 49 20.58 12.47 -12.44
CA ALA A 49 20.34 11.93 -13.79
C ALA A 49 19.43 10.69 -13.81
N ASP A 50 19.07 10.15 -12.64
CA ASP A 50 18.36 8.89 -12.46
C ASP A 50 16.97 9.08 -11.79
N SER A 51 16.38 10.27 -11.89
CA SER A 51 15.01 10.52 -11.38
C SER A 51 14.05 11.00 -12.47
N LEU A 52 12.77 10.64 -12.33
CA LEU A 52 11.66 11.06 -13.18
C LEU A 52 10.51 11.48 -12.29
N SER A 53 9.95 12.68 -12.52
CA SER A 53 8.76 13.15 -11.82
C SER A 53 7.67 13.53 -12.81
N PHE A 54 6.43 13.15 -12.51
CA PHE A 54 5.25 13.52 -13.29
C PHE A 54 4.02 13.59 -12.40
N GLU A 55 3.02 14.34 -12.83
CA GLU A 55 1.76 14.51 -12.12
C GLU A 55 0.64 13.75 -12.82
N TYR A 56 -0.22 13.11 -12.03
CA TYR A 56 -1.51 12.59 -12.47
C TYR A 56 -2.61 13.49 -11.91
N GLN A 57 -3.52 13.94 -12.78
CA GLN A 57 -4.64 14.79 -12.41
C GLN A 57 -5.94 14.24 -12.94
N GLU A 58 -6.97 14.17 -12.09
CA GLU A 58 -8.34 13.84 -12.48
C GLU A 58 -9.24 15.09 -12.41
N PRO A 59 -9.59 15.69 -13.56
CA PRO A 59 -10.39 16.91 -13.59
C PRO A 59 -11.78 16.77 -12.94
N ALA A 60 -12.39 15.58 -13.06
CA ALA A 60 -13.74 15.32 -12.54
C ALA A 60 -13.83 15.35 -11.01
N THR A 61 -12.77 14.95 -10.32
CA THR A 61 -12.71 14.84 -8.85
C THR A 61 -11.82 15.89 -8.22
N GLY A 62 -10.98 16.55 -9.02
CA GLY A 62 -9.93 17.45 -8.54
C GLY A 62 -8.74 16.74 -7.87
N PHE A 63 -8.71 15.41 -7.91
CA PHE A 63 -7.60 14.63 -7.35
C PHE A 63 -6.32 14.87 -8.15
N ARG A 64 -5.22 15.09 -7.43
CA ARG A 64 -3.88 15.31 -8.01
C ARG A 64 -2.84 14.53 -7.21
N ALA A 65 -1.97 13.85 -7.92
CA ALA A 65 -0.88 13.07 -7.33
C ALA A 65 0.43 13.36 -8.06
N LEU A 66 1.48 13.65 -7.31
CA LEU A 66 2.85 13.75 -7.81
C LEU A 66 3.51 12.37 -7.69
N ILE A 67 3.97 11.83 -8.80
CA ILE A 67 4.67 10.56 -8.88
C ILE A 67 6.16 10.84 -9.10
N THR A 68 7.02 10.29 -8.25
CA THR A 68 8.47 10.39 -8.37
C THR A 68 9.08 9.00 -8.43
N CYS A 69 9.91 8.75 -9.43
CA CYS A 69 10.68 7.51 -9.60
C CYS A 69 12.16 7.86 -9.49
N SER A 70 12.86 7.27 -8.54
CA SER A 70 14.30 7.47 -8.33
C SER A 70 15.03 6.14 -8.41
N ILE A 71 16.13 6.09 -9.16
CA ILE A 71 16.94 4.88 -9.33
C ILE A 71 18.19 5.00 -8.45
N ALA A 72 18.38 3.99 -7.60
CA ALA A 72 19.65 3.81 -6.86
C ALA A 72 20.38 2.57 -7.40
N ARG A 73 21.65 2.75 -7.81
CA ARG A 73 22.49 1.70 -8.41
C ARG A 73 23.30 0.97 -7.34
N GLU A 74 22.59 0.57 -6.30
CA GLU A 74 23.15 -0.16 -5.17
C GLU A 74 22.05 -1.07 -4.58
N PRO A 75 22.41 -2.15 -3.89
CA PRO A 75 21.47 -2.96 -3.15
C PRO A 75 20.78 -2.17 -2.04
N PHE A 76 19.50 -2.41 -1.85
CA PHE A 76 18.78 -1.91 -0.69
C PHE A 76 19.13 -2.76 0.54
N GLY A 77 19.79 -2.17 1.54
CA GLY A 77 20.42 -2.90 2.65
C GLY A 77 19.48 -3.59 3.63
N GLN A 78 18.17 -3.28 3.60
CA GLN A 78 17.19 -3.84 4.56
C GLN A 78 16.44 -5.08 4.02
N THR A 79 16.61 -5.44 2.76
CA THR A 79 15.84 -6.52 2.13
C THR A 79 16.04 -7.90 2.75
N GLU A 80 17.23 -8.20 3.29
CA GLU A 80 17.48 -9.49 3.96
C GLU A 80 16.69 -9.66 5.25
N GLU A 81 16.54 -8.59 6.02
CA GLU A 81 15.85 -8.62 7.31
C GLU A 81 14.33 -8.82 7.14
N LEU A 82 13.79 -8.38 6.00
CA LEU A 82 12.36 -8.46 5.70
C LEU A 82 11.92 -9.81 5.15
N LEU A 83 12.83 -10.60 4.55
CA LEU A 83 12.49 -11.89 3.95
C LEU A 83 11.79 -12.87 4.91
N PRO A 84 12.23 -13.04 6.16
CA PRO A 84 11.56 -13.95 7.10
C PRO A 84 10.13 -13.52 7.43
N GLN A 85 9.80 -12.25 7.22
CA GLN A 85 8.49 -11.67 7.52
C GLN A 85 7.57 -11.61 6.29
N SER A 86 8.06 -11.97 5.10
CA SER A 86 7.29 -11.87 3.85
C SER A 86 6.38 -13.09 3.63
N PRO A 87 5.12 -13.08 4.10
CA PRO A 87 4.24 -14.25 4.01
C PRO A 87 3.89 -14.61 2.57
N LEU A 88 3.97 -13.66 1.64
CA LEU A 88 3.75 -13.87 0.21
C LEU A 88 4.97 -14.45 -0.51
N TRP A 89 6.07 -14.66 0.23
CA TRP A 89 7.30 -15.25 -0.33
C TRP A 89 7.95 -16.26 0.62
N PRO A 90 7.27 -17.36 0.93
CA PRO A 90 7.75 -18.33 1.92
C PRO A 90 9.03 -19.09 1.52
N ALA A 91 9.38 -19.08 0.23
CA ALA A 91 10.55 -19.78 -0.32
C ALA A 91 11.64 -18.80 -0.83
N ALA A 92 11.68 -17.57 -0.32
CA ALA A 92 12.67 -16.59 -0.75
C ALA A 92 14.08 -17.08 -0.43
N GLU A 93 14.92 -17.20 -1.47
CA GLU A 93 16.35 -17.38 -1.30
C GLU A 93 17.01 -16.07 -0.80
N PRO A 94 18.17 -16.14 -0.13
CA PRO A 94 18.85 -14.95 0.39
C PRO A 94 19.03 -13.87 -0.67
N PHE A 95 18.45 -12.73 -0.45
CA PHE A 95 18.26 -11.65 -1.44
C PHE A 95 19.51 -10.86 -1.75
N ASN A 96 20.44 -10.76 -0.81
CA ASN A 96 21.61 -9.89 -0.92
C ASN A 96 22.51 -10.15 -2.12
N HIS A 97 22.41 -11.33 -2.69
CA HIS A 97 23.26 -11.69 -3.81
C HIS A 97 22.57 -11.50 -5.17
N GLN A 98 21.32 -11.05 -5.18
CA GLN A 98 20.51 -11.09 -6.38
C GLN A 98 20.12 -9.73 -6.92
N HIS A 99 20.16 -8.64 -6.13
CA HIS A 99 19.83 -7.35 -6.67
C HIS A 99 21.02 -6.37 -6.71
N ALA A 100 21.13 -5.66 -7.82
CA ALA A 100 22.20 -4.69 -8.06
C ALA A 100 21.69 -3.24 -8.10
N MET A 101 20.37 -3.07 -8.17
CA MET A 101 19.72 -1.77 -8.32
C MET A 101 18.33 -1.83 -7.71
N HIS A 102 17.85 -0.70 -7.23
CA HIS A 102 16.45 -0.55 -6.87
C HIS A 102 15.85 0.74 -7.43
N VAL A 103 14.53 0.73 -7.63
CA VAL A 103 13.74 1.89 -8.07
C VAL A 103 12.76 2.23 -6.96
N ILE A 104 12.90 3.42 -6.39
CA ILE A 104 11.97 3.95 -5.40
C ILE A 104 10.86 4.69 -6.15
N VAL A 105 9.62 4.31 -5.91
CA VAL A 105 8.44 4.99 -6.44
C VAL A 105 7.66 5.59 -5.29
N THR A 106 7.54 6.90 -5.31
CA THR A 106 6.82 7.67 -4.29
C THR A 106 5.63 8.37 -4.93
N ILE A 107 4.49 8.37 -4.26
CA ILE A 107 3.31 9.14 -4.67
C ILE A 107 2.91 10.07 -3.54
N ASP A 108 2.81 11.36 -3.86
CA ASP A 108 2.36 12.41 -2.97
C ASP A 108 0.97 12.92 -3.38
N ASP A 109 0.04 13.02 -2.41
CA ASP A 109 -1.20 13.76 -2.60
C ASP A 109 -0.91 15.26 -2.64
N VAL A 110 -1.07 15.86 -3.80
CA VAL A 110 -0.89 17.30 -4.03
C VAL A 110 -2.21 18.02 -4.34
N THR A 111 -3.34 17.37 -4.08
CA THR A 111 -4.70 17.91 -4.30
C THR A 111 -4.90 19.25 -3.57
N HIS A 112 -4.39 19.37 -2.35
CA HIS A 112 -4.50 20.58 -1.53
C HIS A 112 -3.67 21.78 -2.05
N LEU A 113 -2.72 21.55 -2.94
CA LEU A 113 -1.89 22.63 -3.53
C LEU A 113 -2.65 23.41 -4.63
N SER A 114 -3.84 22.97 -5.04
CA SER A 114 -4.66 23.75 -5.95
C SER A 114 -5.27 24.94 -5.18
N ALA A 115 -5.26 26.13 -5.81
CA ALA A 115 -5.76 27.36 -5.20
C ALA A 115 -7.24 27.28 -4.75
N ALA A 116 -8.03 26.36 -5.30
CA ALA A 116 -9.42 26.12 -4.95
C ALA A 116 -9.59 25.33 -3.64
N ASN A 117 -8.60 24.51 -3.25
CA ASN A 117 -8.71 23.56 -2.14
C ASN A 117 -7.73 23.85 -0.99
N ALA A 118 -7.03 25.00 -1.05
CA ALA A 118 -6.01 25.35 -0.05
C ALA A 118 -6.55 25.51 1.40
N ALA A 119 -7.89 25.57 1.56
CA ALA A 119 -8.52 25.71 2.88
C ALA A 119 -8.81 24.38 3.59
N ASP A 120 -8.85 23.24 2.86
CA ASP A 120 -9.39 21.99 3.40
C ASP A 120 -8.32 21.03 3.96
N GLY A 121 -7.04 21.31 3.76
CA GLY A 121 -5.96 20.40 4.21
C GLY A 121 -5.98 19.04 3.49
N PRO A 122 -5.04 18.13 3.79
CA PRO A 122 -5.03 16.79 3.20
C PRO A 122 -6.28 16.02 3.63
N THR A 123 -7.08 15.63 2.65
CA THR A 123 -8.28 14.81 2.88
C THR A 123 -7.88 13.39 3.20
N ALA A 124 -8.19 12.92 4.40
CA ALA A 124 -7.87 11.56 4.86
C ALA A 124 -8.41 10.43 3.93
N GLY A 125 -9.42 10.73 3.11
CA GLY A 125 -10.04 9.76 2.19
C GLY A 125 -9.25 9.42 0.93
N ASN A 126 -8.12 10.07 0.65
CA ASN A 126 -7.37 9.84 -0.59
C ASN A 126 -6.33 8.70 -0.49
N THR A 127 -6.01 8.22 0.70
CA THR A 127 -4.91 7.27 0.90
C THR A 127 -5.08 5.94 0.17
N PRO A 128 -6.23 5.25 0.24
CA PRO A 128 -6.42 4.01 -0.51
C PRO A 128 -6.35 4.25 -2.02
N ARG A 129 -6.76 5.43 -2.48
CA ARG A 129 -6.65 5.82 -3.89
C ARG A 129 -5.20 6.01 -4.33
N LEU A 130 -4.36 6.62 -3.48
CA LEU A 130 -2.91 6.71 -3.72
C LEU A 130 -2.29 5.32 -3.77
N ALA A 131 -2.69 4.39 -2.90
CA ALA A 131 -2.18 3.01 -2.89
C ALA A 131 -2.58 2.25 -4.16
N VAL A 132 -3.81 2.42 -4.65
CA VAL A 132 -4.24 1.90 -5.97
C VAL A 132 -3.34 2.46 -7.08
N LEU A 133 -3.17 3.77 -7.12
CA LEU A 133 -2.35 4.43 -8.14
C LEU A 133 -0.88 4.00 -8.05
N LEU A 134 -0.29 3.93 -6.85
CA LEU A 134 1.08 3.43 -6.66
C LEU A 134 1.22 1.99 -7.17
N SER A 135 0.27 1.12 -6.84
CA SER A 135 0.29 -0.27 -7.32
C SER A 135 0.23 -0.35 -8.84
N GLN A 136 -0.58 0.49 -9.49
CA GLN A 136 -0.65 0.59 -10.94
C GLN A 136 0.67 1.10 -11.54
N MET A 137 1.28 2.11 -10.93
CA MET A 137 2.60 2.62 -11.35
C MET A 137 3.68 1.56 -11.22
N LEU A 138 3.73 0.83 -10.11
CA LEU A 138 4.71 -0.24 -9.87
C LEU A 138 4.62 -1.35 -10.90
N VAL A 139 3.42 -1.77 -11.31
CA VAL A 139 3.24 -2.75 -12.38
C VAL A 139 3.83 -2.24 -13.70
N SER A 140 3.50 -1.02 -14.09
CA SER A 140 3.93 -0.45 -15.37
C SER A 140 5.41 -0.10 -15.38
N ILE A 141 5.94 0.45 -14.30
CA ILE A 141 7.36 0.75 -14.15
C ILE A 141 8.16 -0.55 -14.10
N GLY A 142 7.70 -1.54 -13.32
CA GLY A 142 8.34 -2.85 -13.25
C GLY A 142 8.42 -3.57 -14.59
N ALA A 143 7.43 -3.40 -15.47
CA ALA A 143 7.47 -3.95 -16.83
C ALA A 143 8.56 -3.31 -17.72
N LEU A 144 9.02 -2.11 -17.40
CA LEU A 144 10.11 -1.43 -18.11
C LEU A 144 11.50 -1.86 -17.62
N PHE A 145 11.60 -2.38 -16.41
CA PHE A 145 12.82 -2.94 -15.84
C PHE A 145 12.75 -4.46 -15.92
N ARG A 146 13.37 -5.05 -16.96
CA ARG A 146 13.27 -6.48 -17.25
C ARG A 146 13.84 -7.38 -16.16
N SER A 147 14.73 -6.84 -15.35
CA SER A 147 15.35 -7.52 -14.22
C SER A 147 14.61 -7.27 -12.90
N ALA A 148 13.48 -6.55 -12.90
CA ALA A 148 12.66 -6.37 -11.71
C ALA A 148 12.05 -7.71 -11.28
N PHE A 149 12.34 -8.17 -10.07
CA PHE A 149 11.94 -9.49 -9.58
C PHE A 149 11.13 -9.44 -8.29
N ALA A 150 11.18 -8.33 -7.55
CA ALA A 150 10.43 -8.11 -6.33
C ALA A 150 10.04 -6.65 -6.14
N MET A 151 8.98 -6.45 -5.38
CA MET A 151 8.60 -5.15 -4.84
C MET A 151 8.57 -5.21 -3.31
N MET A 152 8.82 -4.08 -2.67
CA MET A 152 8.65 -3.86 -1.24
C MET A 152 7.69 -2.72 -0.99
N TRP A 153 6.68 -2.96 -0.16
CA TRP A 153 5.79 -1.92 0.32
C TRP A 153 6.32 -1.39 1.64
N PHE A 154 6.70 -0.12 1.71
CA PHE A 154 7.42 0.41 2.88
C PHE A 154 6.60 0.36 4.17
N GLY A 155 5.31 0.71 4.14
CA GLY A 155 4.49 0.70 5.35
C GLY A 155 4.26 -0.69 5.95
N ALA A 156 4.18 -1.69 5.08
CA ALA A 156 4.01 -3.09 5.50
C ALA A 156 5.34 -3.79 5.78
N ASP A 157 6.45 -3.20 5.34
CA ASP A 157 7.82 -3.70 5.60
C ASP A 157 8.02 -5.14 5.12
N HIS A 158 7.41 -5.49 3.98
CA HIS A 158 7.54 -6.84 3.40
C HIS A 158 7.79 -6.83 1.88
N LEU A 159 8.35 -7.93 1.42
CA LEU A 159 8.67 -8.18 0.02
C LEU A 159 7.64 -9.08 -0.65
N VAL A 160 7.32 -8.77 -1.90
CA VAL A 160 6.42 -9.56 -2.75
C VAL A 160 7.12 -9.85 -4.09
N PRO A 161 7.11 -11.10 -4.59
CA PRO A 161 7.61 -11.40 -5.93
C PRO A 161 6.89 -10.57 -6.99
N MET A 162 7.62 -10.00 -7.96
CA MET A 162 7.07 -9.05 -8.93
C MET A 162 5.99 -9.66 -9.83
N ASP A 163 6.11 -10.92 -10.21
CA ASP A 163 5.12 -11.65 -11.01
C ASP A 163 3.82 -11.91 -10.23
N LEU A 164 3.94 -12.30 -8.94
CA LEU A 164 2.79 -12.43 -8.05
C LEU A 164 2.09 -11.08 -7.85
N PHE A 165 2.85 -10.03 -7.52
CA PHE A 165 2.32 -8.68 -7.36
C PHE A 165 1.57 -8.21 -8.62
N THR A 166 2.20 -8.35 -9.80
CA THR A 166 1.59 -7.95 -11.08
C THR A 166 0.28 -8.71 -11.34
N THR A 167 0.26 -10.01 -11.05
CA THR A 167 -0.94 -10.84 -11.21
C THR A 167 -2.06 -10.39 -10.28
N MET A 168 -1.76 -10.20 -9.00
CA MET A 168 -2.72 -9.71 -8.00
C MET A 168 -3.25 -8.33 -8.38
N ALA A 169 -2.37 -7.39 -8.73
CA ALA A 169 -2.77 -6.03 -9.10
C ALA A 169 -3.74 -6.02 -10.29
N LYS A 170 -3.45 -6.80 -11.33
CA LYS A 170 -4.33 -6.88 -12.53
C LYS A 170 -5.68 -7.55 -12.26
N GLN A 171 -5.79 -8.39 -11.23
CA GLN A 171 -7.01 -9.08 -10.87
C GLN A 171 -7.86 -8.34 -9.83
N VAL A 172 -7.21 -7.65 -8.90
CA VAL A 172 -7.86 -7.11 -7.69
C VAL A 172 -8.16 -5.61 -7.83
N LEU A 173 -7.24 -4.81 -8.42
CA LEU A 173 -7.43 -3.37 -8.48
C LEU A 173 -8.68 -2.98 -9.28
N PRO A 174 -9.47 -1.99 -8.83
CA PRO A 174 -9.17 -1.00 -7.79
C PRO A 174 -9.52 -1.41 -6.34
N HIS A 175 -9.87 -2.68 -6.10
CA HIS A 175 -10.10 -3.15 -4.74
C HIS A 175 -8.78 -3.20 -3.94
N PRO A 176 -8.81 -3.02 -2.62
CA PRO A 176 -7.61 -3.09 -1.79
C PRO A 176 -6.86 -4.41 -1.94
N MET A 177 -5.56 -4.31 -2.08
CA MET A 177 -4.62 -5.44 -2.06
C MET A 177 -4.10 -5.61 -0.63
N THR A 178 -4.98 -5.99 0.29
CA THR A 178 -4.72 -5.99 1.74
C THR A 178 -3.41 -6.68 2.10
N GLU A 179 -3.16 -7.89 1.56
CA GLU A 179 -1.96 -8.66 1.86
C GLU A 179 -0.67 -8.06 1.29
N VAL A 180 -0.77 -7.10 0.38
CA VAL A 180 0.38 -6.38 -0.20
C VAL A 180 0.65 -5.10 0.56
N TRP A 181 -0.42 -4.33 0.85
CA TRP A 181 -0.30 -3.01 1.47
C TRP A 181 -0.12 -3.07 2.98
N VAL A 182 -0.51 -4.18 3.59
CA VAL A 182 -0.49 -4.39 5.05
C VAL A 182 0.06 -5.77 5.35
N LEU A 183 1.06 -5.85 6.21
CA LEU A 183 1.56 -7.12 6.72
C LEU A 183 0.57 -7.65 7.76
N LEU A 184 0.07 -8.87 7.51
CA LEU A 184 -0.79 -9.59 8.45
C LEU A 184 0.02 -10.68 9.14
N THR A 185 0.12 -10.61 10.45
CA THR A 185 0.87 -11.57 11.26
C THR A 185 -0.03 -12.18 12.33
N GLY A 186 0.30 -13.40 12.72
CA GLY A 186 -0.45 -14.12 13.76
C GLY A 186 0.46 -14.85 14.73
N ASP A 187 0.05 -14.90 15.99
CA ASP A 187 0.72 -15.61 17.07
C ASP A 187 -0.30 -16.36 17.94
N SER A 188 0.17 -17.32 18.73
CA SER A 188 -0.69 -18.07 19.67
C SER A 188 0.08 -18.45 20.94
N ASP A 189 -0.55 -18.22 22.08
CA ASP A 189 -0.06 -18.67 23.38
C ASP A 189 -0.49 -20.12 23.74
N GLY A 190 -1.11 -20.82 22.79
CA GLY A 190 -1.66 -22.17 22.98
C GLY A 190 -3.05 -22.20 23.60
N LYS A 191 -3.66 -21.06 23.94
CA LYS A 191 -5.02 -20.90 24.43
C LYS A 191 -5.86 -19.99 23.55
N THR A 192 -5.24 -18.89 23.11
CA THR A 192 -5.81 -17.88 22.21
C THR A 192 -4.91 -17.71 21.00
N ALA A 193 -5.45 -17.26 19.89
CA ALA A 193 -4.69 -16.79 18.77
C ALA A 193 -4.91 -15.28 18.61
N ILE A 194 -3.86 -14.57 18.20
CA ILE A 194 -3.88 -13.14 17.99
C ILE A 194 -3.42 -12.88 16.57
N GLY A 195 -4.21 -12.11 15.81
CA GLY A 195 -3.81 -11.54 14.53
C GLY A 195 -3.57 -10.05 14.72
N TYR A 196 -2.54 -9.49 14.08
CA TYR A 196 -2.24 -8.07 14.10
C TYR A 196 -1.68 -7.59 12.76
N THR A 197 -1.87 -6.29 12.48
CA THR A 197 -1.42 -5.64 11.26
C THR A 197 -0.16 -4.83 11.49
N GLN A 198 0.58 -4.61 10.39
CA GLN A 198 1.60 -3.56 10.28
C GLN A 198 1.43 -2.87 8.92
N GLY A 199 1.32 -1.53 8.94
CA GLY A 199 1.15 -0.72 7.75
C GLY A 199 -0.17 0.03 7.65
N MET A 200 -1.14 -0.21 8.53
CA MET A 200 -2.42 0.51 8.54
C MET A 200 -2.24 2.02 8.82
N THR A 201 -1.19 2.38 9.54
CA THR A 201 -0.87 3.78 9.85
C THR A 201 -0.55 4.62 8.61
N GLU A 202 -0.07 4.02 7.51
CA GLU A 202 0.05 4.71 6.22
C GLU A 202 -1.31 5.18 5.67
N PHE A 203 -2.39 4.51 6.06
CA PHE A 203 -3.76 4.85 5.67
C PHE A 203 -4.45 5.79 6.67
N ASN A 204 -3.73 6.35 7.64
CA ASN A 204 -4.26 7.09 8.78
C ASN A 204 -5.26 6.29 9.62
N ILE A 205 -5.11 4.99 9.64
CA ILE A 205 -5.89 4.05 10.44
C ILE A 205 -4.92 3.43 11.45
N PRO A 206 -5.25 3.36 12.75
CA PRO A 206 -4.44 2.61 13.71
C PRO A 206 -4.27 1.16 13.27
N GLU A 207 -3.20 0.52 13.73
CA GLU A 207 -3.04 -0.92 13.50
C GLU A 207 -4.24 -1.69 14.05
N VAL A 208 -4.58 -2.81 13.41
CA VAL A 208 -5.74 -3.64 13.74
C VAL A 208 -5.28 -4.89 14.48
N GLU A 209 -6.02 -5.27 15.50
CA GLU A 209 -5.79 -6.48 16.29
C GLU A 209 -7.06 -7.31 16.37
N VAL A 210 -6.91 -8.61 16.23
CA VAL A 210 -7.98 -9.60 16.43
C VAL A 210 -7.52 -10.60 17.47
N VAL A 211 -8.32 -10.80 18.52
CA VAL A 211 -8.10 -11.83 19.54
C VAL A 211 -9.12 -12.95 19.37
N HIS A 212 -8.68 -14.12 18.97
CA HIS A 212 -9.51 -15.30 18.78
C HIS A 212 -9.49 -16.20 20.01
N GLY A 213 -10.64 -16.58 20.51
CA GLY A 213 -10.79 -17.33 21.78
C GLY A 213 -10.32 -18.79 21.76
N ALA A 214 -9.78 -19.27 20.63
CA ALA A 214 -9.11 -20.55 20.48
C ALA A 214 -7.75 -20.36 19.84
N PRO A 215 -6.79 -21.32 19.99
CA PRO A 215 -5.44 -21.19 19.43
C PRO A 215 -5.38 -21.47 17.92
N ASP A 216 -6.33 -20.92 17.17
CA ASP A 216 -6.44 -21.03 15.72
C ASP A 216 -5.95 -19.76 15.04
N ILE A 217 -4.68 -19.75 14.68
CA ILE A 217 -4.02 -18.63 14.00
C ILE A 217 -4.69 -18.35 12.65
N ASN A 218 -5.11 -19.37 11.90
CA ASN A 218 -5.73 -19.17 10.60
C ASN A 218 -7.09 -18.47 10.73
N ALA A 219 -7.88 -18.82 11.75
CA ALA A 219 -9.14 -18.13 12.03
C ALA A 219 -8.90 -16.67 12.44
N ALA A 220 -7.89 -16.40 13.27
CA ALA A 220 -7.51 -15.04 13.65
C ALA A 220 -7.03 -14.22 12.44
N LEU A 221 -6.18 -14.79 11.57
CA LEU A 221 -5.71 -14.13 10.35
C LEU A 221 -6.84 -13.88 9.35
N SER A 222 -7.78 -14.82 9.17
CA SER A 222 -8.92 -14.63 8.28
C SER A 222 -9.82 -13.49 8.76
N ALA A 223 -10.13 -13.42 10.05
CA ALA A 223 -10.90 -12.33 10.62
C ALA A 223 -10.14 -10.97 10.54
N LEU A 224 -8.82 -11.00 10.73
CA LEU A 224 -7.96 -9.82 10.60
C LEU A 224 -7.97 -9.30 9.16
N GLN A 225 -7.82 -10.18 8.17
CA GLN A 225 -7.84 -9.82 6.75
C GLN A 225 -9.17 -9.18 6.36
N GLU A 226 -10.27 -9.77 6.79
CA GLU A 226 -11.61 -9.25 6.54
C GLU A 226 -11.79 -7.85 7.17
N ALA A 227 -11.48 -7.71 8.45
CA ALA A 227 -11.56 -6.44 9.18
C ALA A 227 -10.69 -5.34 8.55
N THR A 228 -9.45 -5.68 8.19
CA THR A 228 -8.50 -4.76 7.55
C THR A 228 -9.02 -4.31 6.19
N THR A 229 -9.51 -5.24 5.37
CA THR A 229 -10.07 -4.95 4.07
C THR A 229 -11.26 -3.99 4.17
N VAL A 230 -12.16 -4.22 5.10
CA VAL A 230 -13.33 -3.35 5.34
C VAL A 230 -12.90 -1.93 5.74
N LEU A 231 -11.91 -1.80 6.62
CA LEU A 231 -11.40 -0.49 7.04
C LEU A 231 -10.71 0.25 5.89
N LEU A 232 -9.93 -0.43 5.05
CA LEU A 232 -9.30 0.15 3.87
C LEU A 232 -10.34 0.61 2.84
N PHE A 233 -11.41 -0.15 2.63
CA PHE A 233 -12.54 0.25 1.79
C PHE A 233 -13.27 1.46 2.35
N ALA A 234 -13.54 1.47 3.65
CA ALA A 234 -14.24 2.57 4.31
C ALA A 234 -13.43 3.88 4.24
N GLY A 235 -12.08 3.79 4.31
CA GLY A 235 -11.20 4.95 4.15
C GLY A 235 -11.19 5.54 2.73
N GLY A 236 -11.61 4.80 1.71
CA GLY A 236 -11.52 5.21 0.29
C GLY A 236 -12.82 5.31 -0.50
N VAL A 237 -13.89 4.70 -0.01
CA VAL A 237 -15.20 4.65 -0.68
C VAL A 237 -16.28 4.98 0.35
N ASN A 238 -17.39 5.54 -0.07
CA ASN A 238 -18.53 6.00 0.74
C ASN A 238 -19.16 4.93 1.68
N ILE A 239 -18.35 4.16 2.38
CA ILE A 239 -18.80 3.28 3.45
C ILE A 239 -18.83 4.12 4.73
N PRO A 240 -19.98 4.22 5.41
CA PRO A 240 -20.09 5.01 6.63
C PRO A 240 -19.17 4.47 7.72
N ILE A 241 -18.28 5.32 8.22
CA ILE A 241 -17.53 5.08 9.44
C ILE A 241 -18.21 5.87 10.54
N SER A 242 -18.68 5.19 11.56
CA SER A 242 -19.21 5.81 12.76
C SER A 242 -18.13 5.85 13.83
N HIS A 243 -17.63 7.04 14.14
CA HIS A 243 -16.70 7.23 15.24
C HIS A 243 -17.46 7.41 16.56
N THR A 244 -17.07 6.65 17.56
CA THR A 244 -17.52 6.81 18.95
C THR A 244 -16.34 7.23 19.82
N ALA A 245 -16.58 7.63 21.08
CA ALA A 245 -15.50 7.96 22.01
C ALA A 245 -14.55 6.78 22.26
N ASP A 246 -15.07 5.55 22.15
CA ASP A 246 -14.37 4.32 22.52
C ASP A 246 -13.96 3.46 21.31
N GLY A 247 -14.30 3.87 20.07
CA GLY A 247 -13.98 3.04 18.92
C GLY A 247 -14.58 3.50 17.58
N VAL A 248 -14.64 2.57 16.66
CA VAL A 248 -15.13 2.77 15.28
C VAL A 248 -16.12 1.66 14.93
N ALA A 249 -17.18 1.98 14.21
CA ALA A 249 -18.04 1.01 13.58
C ALA A 249 -18.11 1.24 12.07
N VAL A 250 -18.03 0.16 11.30
CA VAL A 250 -18.16 0.17 9.84
C VAL A 250 -19.32 -0.71 9.45
N GLU A 251 -20.25 -0.19 8.67
CA GLU A 251 -21.41 -0.94 8.17
C GLU A 251 -21.27 -1.18 6.67
N THR A 252 -21.24 -2.43 6.29
CA THR A 252 -21.40 -2.89 4.90
C THR A 252 -22.85 -3.26 4.65
N PRO A 253 -23.29 -3.55 3.42
CA PRO A 253 -24.65 -4.01 3.16
C PRO A 253 -25.05 -5.31 3.87
N GLU A 254 -24.07 -6.13 4.27
CA GLU A 254 -24.29 -7.46 4.82
C GLU A 254 -23.93 -7.56 6.30
N PHE A 255 -22.88 -6.82 6.73
CA PHE A 255 -22.33 -6.95 8.07
C PHE A 255 -21.96 -5.60 8.68
N ARG A 256 -22.06 -5.55 10.00
CA ARG A 256 -21.52 -4.49 10.85
C ARG A 256 -20.27 -5.00 11.55
N TYR A 257 -19.20 -4.19 11.51
CA TYR A 257 -17.93 -4.44 12.19
C TYR A 257 -17.74 -3.41 13.30
N GLY A 258 -17.57 -3.88 14.52
CA GLY A 258 -17.27 -3.04 15.68
C GLY A 258 -15.79 -3.14 16.06
N PHE A 259 -15.16 -1.99 16.30
CA PHE A 259 -13.77 -1.89 16.73
C PHE A 259 -13.67 -1.00 17.97
N GLU A 260 -12.84 -1.38 18.92
CA GLU A 260 -12.56 -0.64 20.13
C GLU A 260 -11.11 -0.09 20.09
N TYR A 261 -10.93 1.17 20.49
CA TYR A 261 -9.60 1.72 20.77
C TYR A 261 -9.09 1.17 22.08
N CYS A 262 -8.05 0.37 22.06
CA CYS A 262 -7.46 -0.20 23.27
C CYS A 262 -5.93 -0.37 23.13
N PRO A 263 -5.19 -0.53 24.25
CA PRO A 263 -3.80 -0.95 24.19
C PRO A 263 -3.67 -2.35 23.55
N THR A 264 -2.58 -2.54 22.77
CA THR A 264 -2.28 -3.86 22.21
C THR A 264 -2.06 -4.91 23.30
N VAL A 265 -2.36 -6.17 22.99
CA VAL A 265 -2.12 -7.31 23.92
C VAL A 265 -0.63 -7.57 24.16
N PHE A 266 0.25 -7.04 23.31
CA PHE A 266 1.71 -7.21 23.44
C PHE A 266 2.34 -6.30 24.51
N GLY A 267 1.54 -5.49 25.22
CA GLY A 267 1.99 -4.73 26.38
C GLY A 267 2.71 -3.43 26.06
N ASP A 268 2.82 -3.04 24.79
CA ASP A 268 3.32 -1.75 24.38
C ASP A 268 2.28 -0.66 24.63
N SER A 269 2.73 0.59 24.75
CA SER A 269 1.82 1.74 24.89
C SER A 269 1.08 2.10 23.61
N GLN A 270 1.22 1.30 22.56
CA GLN A 270 0.58 1.51 21.27
C GLN A 270 -0.93 1.24 21.37
N MET A 271 -1.72 2.18 20.88
CA MET A 271 -3.16 2.02 20.74
C MET A 271 -3.49 1.39 19.39
N VAL A 272 -4.37 0.40 19.42
CA VAL A 272 -4.84 -0.36 18.25
C VAL A 272 -6.36 -0.30 18.14
N LEU A 273 -6.87 -0.66 16.97
CA LEU A 273 -8.29 -0.98 16.76
C LEU A 273 -8.48 -2.48 16.93
N ARG A 274 -9.06 -2.91 18.05
CA ARG A 274 -9.39 -4.31 18.26
C ARG A 274 -10.78 -4.62 17.75
N LEU A 275 -10.87 -5.61 16.87
CA LEU A 275 -12.15 -6.11 16.41
C LEU A 275 -12.92 -6.74 17.57
N THR A 276 -14.14 -6.24 17.85
CA THR A 276 -14.98 -6.69 18.96
C THR A 276 -16.23 -7.41 18.49
N GLU A 277 -16.72 -7.07 17.30
CA GLU A 277 -17.98 -7.58 16.79
C GLU A 277 -17.98 -7.70 15.26
N ILE A 278 -18.53 -8.81 14.75
CA ILE A 278 -19.00 -8.93 13.37
C ILE A 278 -20.46 -9.41 13.50
N SER A 279 -21.42 -8.60 13.07
CA SER A 279 -22.84 -8.94 13.15
C SER A 279 -23.55 -8.65 11.82
N PRO A 280 -24.54 -9.45 11.41
CA PRO A 280 -25.40 -9.13 10.26
C PRO A 280 -26.13 -7.79 10.47
N VAL A 281 -26.32 -7.02 9.40
CA VAL A 281 -27.11 -5.78 9.38
C VAL A 281 -28.59 -6.08 9.28
#